data_bddef747b142453decf19a21a2485c95
#
_entry.id   bddef747b142453decf19a21a2485c95
#
_cell.length_a   1.000
_cell.length_b   1.000
_cell.length_c   1.000
_cell.angle_alpha   90.00
_cell.angle_beta   90.00
_cell.angle_gamma   90.00
#
_symmetry.space_group_name_H-M   'P 1'
#
loop_
_entity.id
_entity.type
_entity.pdbx_description
1 polymer ?
#
loop_
_entity_poly.entity_id
_entity_poly.type
_entity_poly.pdbx_seq_one_letter_code
_entity_poly.pdbx_strand_id
1 'polypeptide(L)'
;MTGPADELRFTRVFEAPRDLVFECMIDPDHLTHFWGPTGVSAPRDRITVDARPGGVFETVMVNDADGSEYPTHAVYEEVRPPELLVWADPGSGMRVSSEFVALGPDRTEVRIHQQHVPAPLTSDEAQAGFLSSLDKFAAYLASVVAR
;
A
#
# COMPACT_ATOMS: atom_id res chain seq x y z
N MET A 1 13.89 -3.88 -27.10
CA MET A 1 12.66 -3.57 -26.37
C MET A 1 12.99 -3.23 -24.92
N THR A 2 12.46 -2.16 -24.48
CA THR A 2 12.56 -1.81 -23.07
C THR A 2 11.70 -2.78 -22.23
N GLY A 3 11.92 -2.85 -20.94
CA GLY A 3 11.07 -3.60 -20.05
C GLY A 3 9.61 -3.14 -20.14
N PRO A 4 8.66 -3.85 -19.50
CA PRO A 4 7.26 -3.47 -19.54
C PRO A 4 7.08 -2.02 -19.10
N ALA A 5 6.45 -1.21 -19.94
CA ALA A 5 6.18 0.19 -19.63
C ALA A 5 5.16 0.35 -18.50
N ASP A 6 4.49 -0.76 -18.14
CA ASP A 6 3.45 -0.83 -17.13
C ASP A 6 3.95 -1.41 -15.79
N GLU A 7 5.27 -1.49 -15.60
CA GLU A 7 5.82 -1.93 -14.31
C GLU A 7 6.46 -0.75 -13.57
N LEU A 8 6.20 -0.69 -12.27
CA LEU A 8 6.81 0.30 -11.38
C LEU A 8 7.42 -0.41 -10.18
N ARG A 9 8.56 0.10 -9.71
CA ARG A 9 9.24 -0.43 -8.52
C ARG A 9 9.55 0.71 -7.58
N PHE A 10 9.27 0.48 -6.30
CA PHE A 10 9.54 1.43 -5.24
C PHE A 10 10.23 0.71 -4.09
N THR A 11 11.19 1.36 -3.48
CA THR A 11 11.86 0.85 -2.27
C THR A 11 11.88 1.96 -1.23
N ARG A 12 11.47 1.63 -0.01
CA ARG A 12 11.48 2.59 1.09
C ARG A 12 11.92 1.92 2.38
N VAL A 13 12.75 2.60 3.16
CA VAL A 13 13.14 2.15 4.50
C VAL A 13 12.29 2.88 5.53
N PHE A 14 11.70 2.10 6.44
CA PHE A 14 10.91 2.62 7.56
C PHE A 14 11.64 2.32 8.88
N GLU A 15 11.66 3.28 9.79
CA GLU A 15 12.27 3.14 11.10
C GLU A 15 11.28 2.51 12.07
N ALA A 16 10.95 1.23 11.83
CA ALA A 16 10.00 0.45 12.62
C ALA A 16 10.27 -1.04 12.44
N PRO A 17 9.91 -1.89 13.42
CA PRO A 17 10.05 -3.33 13.30
C PRO A 17 9.23 -3.91 12.15
N ARG A 18 9.77 -4.94 11.50
CA ARG A 18 9.12 -5.58 10.36
C ARG A 18 7.71 -6.07 10.67
N ASP A 19 7.51 -6.66 11.83
CA ASP A 19 6.20 -7.17 12.24
C ASP A 19 5.17 -6.05 12.29
N LEU A 20 5.55 -4.88 12.80
CA LEU A 20 4.66 -3.73 12.88
C LEU A 20 4.35 -3.17 11.49
N VAL A 21 5.37 -3.04 10.64
CA VAL A 21 5.18 -2.52 9.28
C VAL A 21 4.24 -3.43 8.50
N PHE A 22 4.41 -4.74 8.61
CA PHE A 22 3.52 -5.71 7.96
C PHE A 22 2.09 -5.60 8.52
N GLU A 23 1.93 -5.59 9.84
CA GLU A 23 0.63 -5.52 10.49
C GLU A 23 -0.16 -4.27 10.07
N CYS A 24 0.53 -3.13 9.94
CA CYS A 24 -0.12 -1.89 9.50
C CYS A 24 -0.72 -2.01 8.10
N MET A 25 -0.15 -2.86 7.26
CA MET A 25 -0.61 -3.03 5.87
C MET A 25 -1.82 -3.95 5.74
N ILE A 26 -2.18 -4.67 6.80
CA ILE A 26 -3.31 -5.61 6.78
C ILE A 26 -4.38 -5.30 7.82
N ASP A 27 -4.21 -4.25 8.59
CA ASP A 27 -5.17 -3.88 9.65
C ASP A 27 -5.88 -2.58 9.29
N PRO A 28 -7.20 -2.62 9.07
CA PRO A 28 -7.97 -1.39 8.76
C PRO A 28 -7.82 -0.28 9.79
N ASP A 29 -7.62 -0.60 11.06
CA ASP A 29 -7.43 0.41 12.10
C ASP A 29 -6.12 1.19 11.90
N HIS A 30 -5.13 0.57 11.28
CA HIS A 30 -3.88 1.24 10.89
C HIS A 30 -4.02 1.90 9.52
N LEU A 31 -4.55 1.19 8.53
CA LEU A 31 -4.65 1.66 7.15
C LEU A 31 -5.37 3.00 7.04
N THR A 32 -6.42 3.20 7.82
CA THR A 32 -7.21 4.44 7.79
C THR A 32 -6.38 5.70 8.04
N HIS A 33 -5.21 5.56 8.68
CA HIS A 33 -4.36 6.69 9.03
C HIS A 33 -3.39 7.11 7.92
N PHE A 34 -3.11 6.25 6.95
CA PHE A 34 -2.09 6.58 5.95
C PHE A 34 -2.45 6.15 4.52
N TRP A 35 -3.48 5.37 4.32
CA TRP A 35 -3.79 4.85 2.98
C TRP A 35 -4.25 5.97 2.05
N GLY A 36 -3.65 6.00 0.85
CA GLY A 36 -3.95 7.02 -0.16
C GLY A 36 -2.96 8.18 -0.15
N PRO A 37 -2.88 8.92 -1.26
CA PRO A 37 -1.97 10.05 -1.38
C PRO A 37 -2.39 11.23 -0.51
N THR A 38 -1.49 12.19 -0.35
CA THR A 38 -1.80 13.44 0.35
C THR A 38 -3.02 14.12 -0.29
N GLY A 39 -3.95 14.56 0.53
CA GLY A 39 -5.21 15.18 0.07
C GLY A 39 -6.33 14.18 -0.10
N VAL A 40 -6.08 12.91 0.20
CA VAL A 40 -7.06 11.82 0.11
C VAL A 40 -7.08 11.08 1.43
N SER A 41 -8.26 10.69 1.88
CA SER A 41 -8.48 9.94 3.12
C SER A 41 -9.11 8.59 2.82
N ALA A 42 -8.89 7.62 3.70
CA ALA A 42 -9.51 6.30 3.61
C ALA A 42 -10.35 6.07 4.89
N PRO A 43 -11.67 6.32 4.85
CA PRO A 43 -12.51 6.15 6.04
C PRO A 43 -12.48 4.71 6.56
N ARG A 44 -12.38 4.55 7.87
CA ARG A 44 -12.21 3.24 8.50
C ARG A 44 -13.32 2.25 8.15
N ASP A 45 -14.57 2.71 8.11
CA ASP A 45 -15.72 1.87 7.81
C ASP A 45 -15.84 1.50 6.33
N ARG A 46 -14.96 2.03 5.49
CA ARG A 46 -14.90 1.75 4.05
C ARG A 46 -13.68 0.92 3.67
N ILE A 47 -12.96 0.36 4.64
CA ILE A 47 -11.81 -0.51 4.43
C ILE A 47 -12.18 -1.93 4.84
N THR A 48 -12.02 -2.88 3.92
CA THR A 48 -12.27 -4.30 4.17
C THR A 48 -11.01 -5.08 3.87
N VAL A 49 -10.52 -5.82 4.85
CA VAL A 49 -9.32 -6.65 4.70
C VAL A 49 -9.63 -8.06 5.20
N ASP A 50 -9.44 -9.03 4.32
CA ASP A 50 -9.43 -10.44 4.67
C ASP A 50 -8.06 -10.99 4.23
N ALA A 51 -7.08 -10.87 5.11
CA ALA A 51 -5.66 -11.08 4.79
C ALA A 51 -5.32 -12.58 4.70
N ARG A 52 -5.78 -13.22 3.66
CA ARG A 52 -5.48 -14.62 3.34
C ARG A 52 -5.58 -14.80 1.82
N PRO A 53 -4.93 -15.82 1.26
CA PRO A 53 -5.08 -16.11 -0.18
C PRO A 53 -6.56 -16.28 -0.54
N GLY A 54 -7.00 -15.53 -1.56
CA GLY A 54 -8.41 -15.49 -1.98
C GLY A 54 -9.27 -14.50 -1.20
N GLY A 55 -8.76 -13.91 -0.12
CA GLY A 55 -9.47 -12.87 0.63
C GLY A 55 -9.43 -11.53 -0.08
N VAL A 56 -10.34 -10.63 0.27
CA VAL A 56 -10.45 -9.33 -0.38
C VAL A 56 -9.68 -8.23 0.36
N PHE A 57 -9.23 -7.25 -0.41
CA PHE A 57 -8.68 -6.00 0.08
C PHE A 57 -9.41 -4.87 -0.65
N GLU A 58 -10.32 -4.21 0.03
CA GLU A 58 -11.15 -3.18 -0.56
C GLU A 58 -11.04 -1.89 0.22
N THR A 59 -10.94 -0.78 -0.49
CA THR A 59 -10.96 0.54 0.12
C THR A 59 -11.84 1.47 -0.72
N VAL A 60 -12.35 2.52 -0.06
CA VAL A 60 -12.88 3.69 -0.76
C VAL A 60 -12.09 4.87 -0.27
N MET A 61 -11.32 5.47 -1.16
CA MET A 61 -10.58 6.69 -0.87
C MET A 61 -11.47 7.89 -1.19
N VAL A 62 -11.38 8.94 -0.38
CA VAL A 62 -12.20 10.14 -0.51
C VAL A 62 -11.28 11.34 -0.67
N ASN A 63 -11.53 12.14 -1.70
CA ASN A 63 -10.81 13.39 -1.90
C ASN A 63 -11.27 14.41 -0.85
N ASP A 64 -10.33 14.93 -0.05
CA ASP A 64 -10.64 15.81 1.06
C ASP A 64 -11.21 17.16 0.61
N ALA A 65 -10.90 17.59 -0.62
CA ALA A 65 -11.34 18.89 -1.14
C ALA A 65 -12.77 18.87 -1.68
N ASP A 66 -13.17 17.80 -2.38
CA ASP A 66 -14.46 17.78 -3.10
C ASP A 66 -15.35 16.56 -2.77
N GLY A 67 -14.86 15.62 -1.94
CA GLY A 67 -15.62 14.44 -1.57
C GLY A 67 -15.70 13.36 -2.64
N SER A 68 -14.98 13.49 -3.74
CA SER A 68 -14.95 12.47 -4.78
C SER A 68 -14.47 11.14 -4.19
N GLU A 69 -15.10 10.03 -4.61
CA GLU A 69 -14.79 8.70 -4.10
C GLU A 69 -14.03 7.88 -5.13
N TYR A 70 -13.03 7.14 -4.65
CA TYR A 70 -12.19 6.27 -5.49
C TYR A 70 -12.21 4.86 -4.90
N PRO A 71 -13.19 4.02 -5.29
CA PRO A 71 -13.25 2.65 -4.78
C PRO A 71 -12.15 1.80 -5.42
N THR A 72 -11.53 0.95 -4.60
CA THR A 72 -10.55 -0.03 -5.06
C THR A 72 -10.96 -1.41 -4.59
N HIS A 73 -10.64 -2.41 -5.40
CA HIS A 73 -10.92 -3.81 -5.08
C HIS A 73 -9.73 -4.65 -5.50
N ALA A 74 -9.24 -5.47 -4.59
CA ALA A 74 -8.17 -6.41 -4.87
C ALA A 74 -8.43 -7.72 -4.15
N VAL A 75 -7.76 -8.78 -4.62
CA VAL A 75 -7.80 -10.11 -4.00
C VAL A 75 -6.37 -10.49 -3.67
N TYR A 76 -6.15 -10.95 -2.44
CA TYR A 76 -4.83 -11.43 -2.03
C TYR A 76 -4.50 -12.74 -2.76
N GLU A 77 -3.28 -12.82 -3.30
CA GLU A 77 -2.74 -14.02 -3.91
C GLU A 77 -1.79 -14.74 -2.96
N GLU A 78 -0.96 -13.99 -2.24
CA GLU A 78 -0.08 -14.52 -1.21
C GLU A 78 -0.10 -13.62 0.02
N VAL A 79 -0.12 -14.26 1.19
CA VAL A 79 0.01 -13.59 2.48
C VAL A 79 0.98 -14.41 3.31
N ARG A 80 2.21 -13.93 3.46
CA ARG A 80 3.26 -14.59 4.25
C ARG A 80 3.78 -13.64 5.33
N PRO A 81 3.14 -13.60 6.50
CA PRO A 81 3.59 -12.70 7.57
C PRO A 81 4.96 -13.09 8.10
N PRO A 82 5.82 -12.16 8.41
CA PRO A 82 5.76 -10.72 8.11
C PRO A 82 6.57 -10.35 6.86
N GLU A 83 6.66 -11.24 5.88
CA GLU A 83 7.62 -11.15 4.77
C GLU A 83 7.05 -10.65 3.46
N LEU A 84 5.82 -11.07 3.11
CA LEU A 84 5.32 -10.86 1.75
C LEU A 84 3.80 -10.69 1.73
N LEU A 85 3.36 -9.70 0.95
CA LEU A 85 1.96 -9.52 0.55
C LEU A 85 1.90 -9.39 -0.96
N VAL A 86 1.00 -10.14 -1.59
CA VAL A 86 0.72 -10.02 -3.02
C VAL A 86 -0.79 -9.92 -3.20
N TRP A 87 -1.23 -8.87 -3.90
CA TRP A 87 -2.63 -8.76 -4.28
C TRP A 87 -2.76 -8.34 -5.74
N ALA A 88 -3.92 -8.63 -6.33
CA ALA A 88 -4.21 -8.26 -7.70
C ALA A 88 -5.62 -7.69 -7.81
N ASP A 89 -5.80 -6.72 -8.71
CA ASP A 89 -7.10 -6.20 -9.09
C ASP A 89 -7.62 -7.00 -10.28
N PRO A 90 -8.68 -7.83 -10.10
CA PRO A 90 -9.19 -8.64 -11.21
C PRO A 90 -9.74 -7.80 -12.37
N GLY A 91 -10.16 -6.57 -12.09
CA GLY A 91 -10.72 -5.70 -13.12
C GLY A 91 -9.68 -5.16 -14.09
N SER A 92 -8.54 -4.68 -13.57
CA SER A 92 -7.48 -4.10 -14.38
C SER A 92 -6.34 -5.07 -14.68
N GLY A 93 -6.22 -6.13 -13.89
CA GLY A 93 -5.07 -7.04 -13.95
C GLY A 93 -3.84 -6.52 -13.22
N MET A 94 -3.92 -5.35 -12.60
CA MET A 94 -2.81 -4.79 -11.83
C MET A 94 -2.46 -5.71 -10.66
N ARG A 95 -1.18 -5.96 -10.47
CA ARG A 95 -0.66 -6.82 -9.40
C ARG A 95 0.39 -6.08 -8.59
N VAL A 96 0.30 -6.19 -7.27
CA VAL A 96 1.24 -5.51 -6.37
C VAL A 96 1.85 -6.54 -5.43
N SER A 97 3.18 -6.60 -5.42
CA SER A 97 3.95 -7.40 -4.46
C SER A 97 4.70 -6.47 -3.53
N SER A 98 4.61 -6.73 -2.23
CA SER A 98 5.35 -5.99 -1.23
C SER A 98 6.16 -6.95 -0.38
N GLU A 99 7.49 -6.83 -0.43
CA GLU A 99 8.41 -7.59 0.41
C GLU A 99 8.85 -6.72 1.59
N PHE A 100 8.88 -7.32 2.76
CA PHE A 100 9.25 -6.66 4.01
C PHE A 100 10.54 -7.29 4.52
N VAL A 101 11.66 -6.56 4.42
CA VAL A 101 13.00 -7.07 4.74
C VAL A 101 13.50 -6.39 6.01
N ALA A 102 13.75 -7.18 7.05
CA ALA A 102 14.30 -6.64 8.29
C ALA A 102 15.76 -6.23 8.08
N LEU A 103 16.07 -4.96 8.31
CA LEU A 103 17.44 -4.43 8.29
C LEU A 103 18.02 -4.38 9.71
N GLY A 104 17.20 -4.63 10.70
CA GLY A 104 17.54 -4.62 12.10
C GLY A 104 16.27 -4.77 12.92
N PRO A 105 16.32 -4.77 14.26
CA PRO A 105 15.14 -4.97 15.10
C PRO A 105 14.10 -3.84 14.95
N ASP A 106 14.53 -2.62 14.59
CA ASP A 106 13.66 -1.45 14.48
C ASP A 106 13.72 -0.78 13.11
N ARG A 107 14.08 -1.54 12.08
CA ARG A 107 14.26 -0.97 10.74
C ARG A 107 13.88 -1.98 9.68
N THR A 108 13.06 -1.55 8.71
CA THR A 108 12.50 -2.43 7.68
C THR A 108 12.61 -1.77 6.31
N GLU A 109 13.10 -2.52 5.32
CA GLU A 109 13.04 -2.10 3.93
C GLU A 109 11.81 -2.74 3.28
N VAL A 110 10.95 -1.94 2.68
CA VAL A 110 9.80 -2.42 1.92
C VAL A 110 10.09 -2.25 0.44
N ARG A 111 10.01 -3.36 -0.30
CA ARG A 111 10.23 -3.39 -1.75
C ARG A 111 8.89 -3.65 -2.42
N ILE A 112 8.44 -2.70 -3.20
CA ILE A 112 7.13 -2.75 -3.84
C ILE A 112 7.31 -2.89 -5.34
N HIS A 113 6.67 -3.91 -5.92
CA HIS A 113 6.68 -4.15 -7.35
C HIS A 113 5.24 -4.12 -7.86
N GLN A 114 4.94 -3.20 -8.74
CA GLN A 114 3.64 -3.06 -9.38
C GLN A 114 3.74 -3.50 -10.83
N GLN A 115 2.87 -4.43 -11.24
CA GLN A 115 2.84 -4.99 -12.60
C GLN A 115 1.48 -4.72 -13.23
N HIS A 116 1.46 -4.61 -14.54
CA HIS A 116 0.23 -4.34 -15.31
C HIS A 116 -0.47 -3.06 -14.82
N VAL A 117 0.34 -2.03 -14.57
CA VAL A 117 -0.15 -0.76 -14.04
C VAL A 117 -0.91 -0.02 -15.14
N PRO A 118 -2.19 0.37 -14.90
CA PRO A 118 -2.93 1.16 -15.89
C PRO A 118 -2.19 2.44 -16.27
N ALA A 119 -2.24 2.82 -17.54
CA ALA A 119 -1.47 3.96 -18.05
C ALA A 119 -1.61 5.25 -17.24
N PRO A 120 -2.82 5.63 -16.77
CA PRO A 120 -2.95 6.85 -15.94
C PRO A 120 -2.14 6.80 -14.64
N LEU A 121 -1.86 5.60 -14.12
CA LEU A 121 -1.11 5.43 -12.88
C LEU A 121 0.41 5.38 -13.09
N THR A 122 0.88 5.41 -14.33
CA THR A 122 2.31 5.46 -14.64
C THR A 122 2.84 6.88 -14.81
N SER A 123 1.97 7.88 -14.75
CA SER A 123 2.36 9.28 -14.87
C SER A 123 3.25 9.73 -13.70
N ASP A 124 4.04 10.77 -13.92
CA ASP A 124 4.87 11.35 -12.85
C ASP A 124 4.00 11.81 -11.67
N GLU A 125 2.84 12.39 -11.98
CA GLU A 125 1.89 12.84 -10.96
C GLU A 125 1.36 11.67 -10.12
N ALA A 126 0.99 10.58 -10.76
CA ALA A 126 0.50 9.40 -10.05
C ALA A 126 1.60 8.76 -9.19
N GLN A 127 2.82 8.70 -9.70
CA GLN A 127 3.96 8.19 -8.93
C GLN A 127 4.27 9.09 -7.73
N ALA A 128 4.22 10.40 -7.91
CA ALA A 128 4.40 11.35 -6.80
C ALA A 128 3.31 11.18 -5.75
N GLY A 129 2.07 10.93 -6.16
CA GLY A 129 0.96 10.63 -5.26
C GLY A 129 1.21 9.36 -4.44
N PHE A 130 1.69 8.31 -5.08
CA PHE A 130 2.04 7.07 -4.38
C PHE A 130 3.17 7.30 -3.37
N LEU A 131 4.21 8.03 -3.76
CA LEU A 131 5.31 8.35 -2.84
C LEU A 131 4.83 9.18 -1.66
N SER A 132 3.86 10.08 -1.87
CA SER A 132 3.28 10.85 -0.76
C SER A 132 2.54 9.95 0.24
N SER A 133 1.93 8.86 -0.22
CA SER A 133 1.29 7.90 0.67
C SER A 133 2.34 7.15 1.51
N LEU A 134 3.52 6.88 0.96
CA LEU A 134 4.62 6.30 1.73
C LEU A 134 5.16 7.28 2.77
N ASP A 135 5.17 8.58 2.48
CA ASP A 135 5.53 9.61 3.46
C ASP A 135 4.53 9.64 4.62
N LYS A 136 3.23 9.54 4.31
CA LYS A 136 2.19 9.45 5.33
C LYS A 136 2.38 8.21 6.20
N PHE A 137 2.72 7.09 5.59
CA PHE A 137 2.98 5.85 6.32
C PHE A 137 4.18 6.00 7.25
N ALA A 138 5.27 6.60 6.77
CA ALA A 138 6.46 6.85 7.59
C ALA A 138 6.12 7.71 8.81
N ALA A 139 5.35 8.78 8.62
CA ALA A 139 4.93 9.66 9.72
C ALA A 139 4.02 8.91 10.71
N TYR A 140 3.10 8.10 10.21
CA TYR A 140 2.23 7.30 11.06
C TYR A 140 3.02 6.30 11.90
N LEU A 141 3.95 5.57 11.27
CA LEU A 141 4.81 4.61 11.99
C LEU A 141 5.61 5.29 13.09
N ALA A 142 6.16 6.48 12.82
CA ALA A 142 6.89 7.22 13.83
C ALA A 142 6.02 7.53 15.03
N SER A 143 4.75 7.86 14.82
CA SER A 143 3.80 8.13 15.91
C SER A 143 3.46 6.87 16.71
N VAL A 144 3.36 5.72 16.05
CA VAL A 144 3.05 4.44 16.70
C VAL A 144 4.23 3.97 17.54
N VAL A 145 5.44 4.04 17.00
CA VAL A 145 6.66 3.61 17.69
C VAL A 145 6.95 4.48 18.90
N ALA A 146 6.58 5.76 18.87
CA ALA A 146 6.80 6.70 19.98
C ALA A 146 5.84 6.50 21.17
N ARG A 147 4.83 5.68 21.04
CA ARG A 147 3.83 5.43 22.10
C ARG A 147 4.35 4.53 23.20
#